data_c01ec3a6fb3c3a9c354c8f10ee1ad313
#
_entry.id   c01ec3a6fb3c3a9c354c8f10ee1ad313
#
_cell.length_a   1.000
_cell.length_b   1.000
_cell.length_c   1.000
_cell.angle_alpha   90.00
_cell.angle_beta   90.00
_cell.angle_gamma   90.00
#
_symmetry.space_group_name_H-M   'P 1'
#
loop_
_entity.id
_entity.type
_entity.pdbx_description
1 polymer ?
#
loop_
_entity_poly.entity_id
_entity_poly.type
_entity_poly.pdbx_seq_one_letter_code
_entity_poly.pdbx_strand_id
1 'polypeptide(L)'
;QTQLEREAQRLAALLESARAQSRASGVPVRWQPTEAGFRFDGLPPENLPQQWMTPGIHAALPQGMGALLLGPEPVIGAQQTWLSLSSQPGRTLVVASDGLRPFAVRAAE
;
A
#
# COMPACT_ATOMS: atom_id res chain seq x y z
N GLN A 1 -19.04 6.92 -2.28
CA GLN A 1 -17.61 6.64 -2.10
C GLN A 1 -16.81 7.27 -3.23
N THR A 2 -15.78 8.03 -2.91
CA THR A 2 -14.94 8.69 -3.91
C THR A 2 -13.97 7.74 -4.59
N GLN A 3 -13.40 8.19 -5.72
CA GLN A 3 -12.34 7.41 -6.39
C GLN A 3 -11.13 7.22 -5.48
N LEU A 4 -10.75 8.26 -4.73
CA LEU A 4 -9.63 8.18 -3.81
C LEU A 4 -9.90 7.14 -2.71
N GLU A 5 -11.08 7.13 -2.15
CA GLU A 5 -11.45 6.14 -1.13
C GLU A 5 -11.40 4.71 -1.68
N ARG A 6 -11.91 4.51 -2.90
CA ARG A 6 -11.88 3.17 -3.52
C ARG A 6 -10.46 2.70 -3.77
N GLU A 7 -9.58 3.60 -4.23
CA GLU A 7 -8.18 3.24 -4.44
C GLU A 7 -7.49 2.90 -3.13
N ALA A 8 -7.76 3.65 -2.07
CA ALA A 8 -7.17 3.40 -0.76
C ALA A 8 -7.64 2.06 -0.19
N GLN A 9 -8.93 1.75 -0.30
CA GLN A 9 -9.47 0.46 0.16
C GLN A 9 -8.89 -0.69 -0.66
N ARG A 10 -8.76 -0.51 -1.96
CA ARG A 10 -8.16 -1.51 -2.82
C ARG A 10 -6.70 -1.74 -2.43
N LEU A 11 -5.93 -0.67 -2.19
CA LEU A 11 -4.53 -0.82 -1.78
C LEU A 11 -4.44 -1.57 -0.46
N ALA A 12 -5.27 -1.24 0.52
CA ALA A 12 -5.26 -1.94 1.80
C ALA A 12 -5.45 -3.45 1.61
N ALA A 13 -6.39 -3.84 0.75
CA ALA A 13 -6.63 -5.25 0.45
C ALA A 13 -5.43 -5.90 -0.25
N LEU A 14 -4.81 -5.18 -1.19
CA LEU A 14 -3.63 -5.70 -1.89
C LEU A 14 -2.45 -5.87 -0.94
N LEU A 15 -2.24 -4.93 -0.02
CA LEU A 15 -1.18 -5.05 0.96
C LEU A 15 -1.39 -6.26 1.87
N GLU A 16 -2.63 -6.54 2.27
CA GLU A 16 -2.93 -7.71 3.08
C GLU A 16 -2.75 -9.01 2.29
N SER A 17 -3.11 -9.02 1.01
CA SER A 17 -2.85 -10.18 0.16
C SER A 17 -1.36 -10.46 0.04
N ALA A 18 -0.56 -9.40 -0.19
CA ALA A 18 0.89 -9.54 -0.29
C ALA A 18 1.49 -10.03 1.02
N ARG A 19 0.98 -9.53 2.14
CA ARG A 19 1.41 -9.95 3.47
C ARG A 19 1.16 -11.44 3.68
N ALA A 20 -0.03 -11.92 3.30
CA ALA A 20 -0.36 -13.34 3.40
C ALA A 20 0.53 -14.19 2.49
N GLN A 21 0.79 -13.73 1.27
CA GLN A 21 1.67 -14.46 0.35
C GLN A 21 3.10 -14.52 0.87
N SER A 22 3.59 -13.43 1.48
CA SER A 22 4.91 -13.42 2.09
C SER A 22 5.03 -14.45 3.20
N ARG A 23 4.02 -14.51 4.07
CA ARG A 23 4.01 -15.52 5.15
C ARG A 23 3.98 -16.95 4.60
N ALA A 24 3.20 -17.17 3.56
CA ALA A 24 3.08 -18.51 2.97
C ALA A 24 4.36 -18.97 2.29
N SER A 25 5.08 -18.06 1.62
CA SER A 25 6.30 -18.40 0.89
C SER A 25 7.56 -18.32 1.75
N GLY A 26 7.54 -17.55 2.83
CA GLY A 26 8.72 -17.25 3.62
C GLY A 26 9.65 -16.25 2.97
N VAL A 27 9.24 -15.62 1.86
CA VAL A 27 10.06 -14.66 1.13
C VAL A 27 9.64 -13.24 1.52
N PRO A 28 10.61 -12.36 1.86
CA PRO A 28 10.27 -10.97 2.16
C PRO A 28 9.59 -10.29 0.98
N VAL A 29 8.52 -9.54 1.26
CA VAL A 29 7.80 -8.78 0.24
C VAL A 29 7.78 -7.32 0.65
N ARG A 30 8.08 -6.43 -0.31
CA ARG A 30 8.08 -4.99 -0.11
C ARG A 30 7.20 -4.34 -1.14
N TRP A 31 6.50 -3.30 -0.70
CA TRP A 31 5.68 -2.48 -1.59
C TRP A 31 6.27 -1.09 -1.71
N GLN A 32 6.34 -0.58 -2.95
CA GLN A 32 6.78 0.79 -3.16
C GLN A 32 6.06 1.41 -4.35
N PRO A 33 5.78 2.72 -4.26
CA PRO A 33 5.21 3.43 -5.39
C PRO A 33 6.23 3.63 -6.50
N THR A 34 5.73 3.69 -7.73
CA THR A 34 6.52 3.98 -8.94
C THR A 34 5.85 5.11 -9.70
N GLU A 35 6.50 5.62 -10.73
CA GLU A 35 5.89 6.65 -11.59
C GLU A 35 4.64 6.15 -12.28
N ALA A 36 4.62 4.88 -12.67
CA ALA A 36 3.49 4.30 -13.40
C ALA A 36 2.43 3.68 -12.48
N GLY A 37 2.72 3.55 -11.17
CA GLY A 37 1.79 2.91 -10.23
C GLY A 37 2.51 2.48 -8.97
N PHE A 38 2.69 1.18 -8.80
CA PHE A 38 3.38 0.61 -7.64
C PHE A 38 3.88 -0.78 -7.99
N ARG A 39 4.69 -1.36 -7.10
CA ARG A 39 5.16 -2.72 -7.30
C ARG A 39 5.33 -3.45 -5.99
N PHE A 40 5.26 -4.78 -6.06
CA PHE A 40 5.53 -5.68 -4.96
C PHE A 40 6.80 -6.46 -5.26
N ASP A 41 7.90 -6.10 -4.62
CA ASP A 41 9.15 -6.86 -4.75
C ASP A 41 9.07 -8.10 -3.86
N GLY A 42 9.48 -9.23 -4.38
CA GLY A 42 9.43 -10.50 -3.67
C GLY A 42 8.26 -11.39 -4.07
N LEU A 43 7.39 -10.91 -4.97
CA LEU A 43 6.30 -11.68 -5.55
C LEU A 43 6.46 -11.71 -7.07
N PRO A 44 6.00 -12.79 -7.73
CA PRO A 44 5.91 -12.79 -9.18
C PRO A 44 5.03 -11.61 -9.64
N PRO A 45 5.42 -10.91 -10.73
CA PRO A 45 4.68 -9.70 -11.15
C PRO A 45 3.21 -9.95 -11.47
N GLU A 46 2.86 -11.18 -11.87
CA GLU A 46 1.49 -11.51 -12.23
C GLU A 46 0.58 -11.77 -11.02
N ASN A 47 1.14 -11.91 -9.81
CA ASN A 47 0.33 -12.27 -8.64
C ASN A 47 -0.59 -11.16 -8.18
N LEU A 48 -0.18 -9.91 -8.33
CA LEU A 48 -0.96 -8.75 -7.88
C LEU A 48 -0.85 -7.62 -8.90
N PRO A 49 -1.87 -6.74 -8.95
CA PRO A 49 -1.81 -5.57 -9.82
C PRO A 49 -0.64 -4.66 -9.48
N GLN A 50 -0.19 -3.86 -10.44
CA GLN A 50 0.89 -2.90 -10.28
C GLN A 50 0.50 -1.48 -10.70
N GLN A 51 -0.78 -1.24 -10.93
CA GLN A 51 -1.25 0.05 -11.41
C GLN A 51 -2.50 0.49 -10.64
N TRP A 52 -2.62 1.81 -10.48
CA TRP A 52 -3.85 2.40 -9.98
C TRP A 52 -4.92 2.29 -11.06
N MET A 53 -6.19 2.20 -10.64
CA MET A 53 -7.30 2.16 -11.57
C MET A 53 -7.76 3.57 -11.98
N THR A 54 -7.36 4.56 -11.21
CA THR A 54 -7.74 5.95 -11.43
C THR A 54 -6.52 6.76 -11.80
N PRO A 55 -6.54 7.53 -12.91
CA PRO A 55 -5.42 8.41 -13.22
C PRO A 55 -5.26 9.49 -12.16
N GLY A 56 -4.02 9.92 -11.93
CA GLY A 56 -3.74 11.02 -11.02
C GLY A 56 -3.58 10.63 -9.57
N ILE A 57 -3.56 9.34 -9.26
CA ILE A 57 -3.27 8.87 -7.90
C ILE A 57 -1.76 9.00 -7.64
N HIS A 58 -1.42 9.53 -6.48
CA HIS A 58 -0.05 9.63 -5.99
C HIS A 58 0.04 8.99 -4.61
N ALA A 59 1.11 8.23 -4.40
CA ALA A 59 1.40 7.62 -3.12
C ALA A 59 2.72 8.16 -2.60
N ALA A 60 2.77 8.41 -1.28
CA ALA A 60 3.99 8.88 -0.64
C ALA A 60 4.26 8.06 0.61
N LEU A 61 5.54 7.81 0.86
CA LEU A 61 5.99 7.09 2.05
C LEU A 61 6.58 8.08 3.06
N PRO A 62 6.61 7.71 4.34
CA PRO A 62 7.29 8.55 5.33
C PRO A 62 8.74 8.79 4.94
N GLN A 63 9.27 9.95 5.34
CA GLN A 63 10.65 10.31 5.05
C GLN A 63 11.59 9.24 5.59
N GLY A 64 12.56 8.86 4.77
CA GLY A 64 13.53 7.84 5.15
C GLY A 64 13.08 6.40 4.95
N MET A 65 11.82 6.20 4.53
CA MET A 65 11.29 4.88 4.26
C MET A 65 11.19 4.67 2.75
N GLY A 66 11.92 3.71 2.22
CA GLY A 66 11.91 3.44 0.77
C GLY A 66 10.82 2.50 0.31
N ALA A 67 10.24 1.73 1.23
CA ALA A 67 9.21 0.73 0.92
C ALA A 67 8.47 0.33 2.18
N LEU A 68 7.28 -0.23 2.03
CA LEU A 68 6.60 -0.92 3.12
C LEU A 68 7.10 -2.36 3.16
N LEU A 69 7.41 -2.86 4.34
CA LEU A 69 7.87 -4.25 4.53
C LEU A 69 6.69 -5.07 5.02
N LEU A 70 6.29 -6.08 4.23
CA LEU A 70 5.01 -6.77 4.43
C LEU A 70 5.14 -8.16 5.05
N GLY A 71 6.34 -8.61 5.31
CA GLY A 71 6.56 -9.92 5.93
C GLY A 71 7.93 -10.43 5.54
N PRO A 72 8.25 -11.71 5.85
CA PRO A 72 7.34 -12.82 6.18
C PRO A 72 6.96 -12.96 7.65
N GLU A 73 7.48 -12.11 8.52
CA GLU A 73 7.14 -12.21 9.94
C GLU A 73 5.65 -11.96 10.17
N PRO A 74 5.02 -12.65 11.12
CA PRO A 74 3.61 -12.41 11.43
C PRO A 74 3.35 -11.03 12.05
N VAL A 75 4.34 -10.46 12.73
CA VAL A 75 4.27 -9.11 13.28
C VAL A 75 5.30 -8.26 12.53
N ILE A 76 4.83 -7.21 11.86
CA ILE A 76 5.69 -6.26 11.17
C ILE A 76 5.67 -4.94 11.94
N GLY A 77 6.57 -4.02 11.62
CA GLY A 77 6.53 -2.70 12.23
C GLY A 77 5.31 -1.90 11.79
N ALA A 78 4.91 -0.93 12.59
CA ALA A 78 3.86 0.01 12.20
C ALA A 78 4.30 0.76 10.95
N GLN A 79 3.42 0.86 9.96
CA GLN A 79 3.76 1.42 8.66
C GLN A 79 2.56 2.13 8.05
N GLN A 80 2.85 3.08 7.18
CA GLN A 80 1.79 3.81 6.50
C GLN A 80 2.27 4.40 5.18
N THR A 81 1.30 4.65 4.31
CA THR A 81 1.51 5.43 3.10
C THR A 81 0.34 6.39 2.94
N TRP A 82 0.61 7.55 2.33
CA TRP A 82 -0.42 8.56 2.05
C TRP A 82 -0.81 8.49 0.59
N LEU A 83 -2.12 8.57 0.32
CA LEU A 83 -2.65 8.63 -1.03
C LEU A 83 -3.32 9.96 -1.27
N SER A 84 -3.10 10.51 -2.45
CA SER A 84 -3.77 11.72 -2.91
C SER A 84 -4.16 11.55 -4.37
N LEU A 85 -5.10 12.38 -4.80
CA LEU A 85 -5.60 12.38 -6.18
C LEU A 85 -5.49 13.79 -6.72
N SER A 86 -4.86 13.94 -7.89
CA SER A 86 -4.60 15.26 -8.49
C SER A 86 -5.85 16.10 -8.65
N SER A 87 -6.99 15.50 -8.99
CA SER A 87 -8.23 16.21 -9.18
C SER A 87 -8.95 16.55 -7.87
N GLN A 88 -8.41 16.13 -6.73
CA GLN A 88 -8.96 16.43 -5.40
C GLN A 88 -7.87 16.98 -4.49
N PRO A 89 -7.28 18.12 -4.83
CA PRO A 89 -6.23 18.70 -3.99
C PRO A 89 -6.81 19.06 -2.61
N GLY A 90 -5.96 18.92 -1.61
CA GLY A 90 -6.39 19.19 -0.24
C GLY A 90 -7.00 17.99 0.47
N ARG A 91 -7.17 16.87 -0.20
CA ARG A 91 -7.62 15.64 0.44
C ARG A 91 -6.53 14.57 0.36
N THR A 92 -6.21 13.99 1.50
CA THR A 92 -5.23 12.91 1.61
C THR A 92 -5.80 11.80 2.49
N LEU A 93 -5.60 10.57 2.08
CA LEU A 93 -5.96 9.41 2.88
C LEU A 93 -4.70 8.68 3.31
N VAL A 94 -4.79 8.02 4.46
CA VAL A 94 -3.69 7.20 4.98
C VAL A 94 -4.12 5.75 4.94
N VAL A 95 -3.23 4.90 4.40
CA VAL A 95 -3.37 3.44 4.47
C VAL A 95 -2.28 2.98 5.43
N ALA A 96 -2.69 2.43 6.57
CA ALA A 96 -1.77 2.18 7.68
C ALA A 96 -2.08 0.88 8.40
N SER A 97 -1.04 0.31 8.99
CA SER A 97 -1.14 -0.83 9.91
C SER A 97 -0.30 -0.55 11.13
N ASP A 98 -0.76 -1.03 12.30
CA ASP A 98 0.05 -0.99 13.52
C ASP A 98 1.05 -2.16 13.57
N GLY A 99 1.07 -3.00 12.55
CA GLY A 99 1.96 -4.15 12.44
C GLY A 99 1.30 -5.47 12.84
N LEU A 100 0.20 -5.42 13.58
CA LEU A 100 -0.58 -6.60 13.99
C LEU A 100 -1.87 -6.71 13.21
N ARG A 101 -2.63 -5.61 13.16
CA ARG A 101 -3.92 -5.56 12.49
C ARG A 101 -3.73 -5.33 10.98
N PRO A 102 -4.74 -5.67 10.19
CA PRO A 102 -4.69 -5.40 8.75
C PRO A 102 -4.53 -3.91 8.45
N PHE A 103 -3.96 -3.62 7.28
CA PHE A 103 -3.94 -2.25 6.77
C PHE A 103 -5.36 -1.72 6.67
N ALA A 104 -5.55 -0.48 7.10
CA ALA A 104 -6.84 0.18 7.10
C ALA A 104 -6.70 1.60 6.60
N VAL A 105 -7.81 2.16 6.13
CA VAL A 105 -7.86 3.51 5.55
C VAL A 105 -8.42 4.48 6.57
N ARG A 106 -7.79 5.66 6.68
CA ARG A 106 -8.32 6.76 7.48
C ARG A 106 -7.96 8.08 6.82
N ALA A 107 -8.65 9.13 7.24
CA ALA A 107 -8.32 10.47 6.76
C ALA A 107 -7.00 10.91 7.37
N ALA A 108 -6.18 11.60 6.58
CA ALA A 108 -4.97 12.24 7.08
C ALA A 108 -5.36 13.51 7.83
N GLU A 109 -4.66 13.77 8.91
CA GLU A 109 -4.90 14.95 9.72
C GLU A 109 -3.73 15.89 9.70
#